data_449502c06ab50f0189b2297ee449ca0f
#
_entry.id   449502c06ab50f0189b2297ee449ca0f
#
_cell.length_a   1.000
_cell.length_b   1.000
_cell.length_c   1.000
_cell.angle_alpha   90.00
_cell.angle_beta   90.00
_cell.angle_gamma   90.00
#
_symmetry.space_group_name_H-M   'P 1'
#
loop_
_entity.id
_entity.type
_entity.pdbx_description
1 polymer ?
#
loop_
_entity_poly.entity_id
_entity_poly.type
_entity_poly.pdbx_seq_one_letter_code
_entity_poly.pdbx_strand_id
1 'polypeptide(L)'
;MKAKKILSAGVFVLHWSRDHYEYLLLRAYNYWDFPKGIVEAGETPLDAAVREVREETAISDLRFRWGHVYRETAPYNHGRKIARYYIAEAATKSVQLPVNPLLGRPEHSDYRWVRRAEAWRLLTPRVRIVLEWADKVLGLNPAIRKPNA
;
A
#
# COMPACT_ATOMS: atom_id res chain seq x y z
N MET A 1 -6.25 -19.55 -25.53
CA MET A 1 -6.58 -18.25 -24.90
C MET A 1 -5.89 -18.11 -23.58
N LYS A 2 -5.28 -16.96 -23.36
CA LYS A 2 -4.70 -16.68 -22.07
C LYS A 2 -5.78 -16.29 -21.07
N ALA A 3 -5.72 -16.82 -19.87
CA ALA A 3 -6.61 -16.38 -18.79
C ALA A 3 -6.37 -14.90 -18.50
N LYS A 4 -7.44 -14.17 -18.23
CA LYS A 4 -7.36 -12.76 -17.87
C LYS A 4 -6.71 -12.63 -16.48
N LYS A 5 -5.74 -11.72 -16.34
CA LYS A 5 -5.10 -11.49 -15.05
C LYS A 5 -6.01 -10.73 -14.11
N ILE A 6 -5.91 -11.06 -12.83
CA ILE A 6 -6.63 -10.36 -11.78
C ILE A 6 -5.77 -9.18 -11.32
N LEU A 7 -6.35 -8.00 -11.36
CA LEU A 7 -5.67 -6.79 -10.88
C LEU A 7 -6.15 -6.46 -9.47
N SER A 8 -5.20 -6.32 -8.56
CA SER A 8 -5.43 -5.69 -7.26
C SER A 8 -4.87 -4.28 -7.31
N ALA A 9 -5.47 -3.39 -6.56
CA ALA A 9 -5.00 -2.02 -6.43
C ALA A 9 -4.90 -1.64 -4.96
N GLY A 10 -3.88 -0.91 -4.63
CA GLY A 10 -3.63 -0.48 -3.27
C GLY A 10 -2.86 0.83 -3.21
N VAL A 11 -2.49 1.21 -2.01
CA VAL A 11 -1.79 2.46 -1.76
C VAL A 11 -0.58 2.24 -0.87
N PHE A 12 0.55 2.76 -1.32
CA PHE A 12 1.71 2.95 -0.48
C PHE A 12 1.37 4.16 0.41
N VAL A 13 0.90 3.89 1.63
CA VAL A 13 0.44 4.93 2.55
C VAL A 13 1.59 5.37 3.41
N LEU A 14 1.85 6.67 3.43
CA LEU A 14 2.89 7.22 4.28
C LEU A 14 2.36 8.35 5.14
N HIS A 15 3.11 8.65 6.19
CA HIS A 15 2.84 9.75 7.09
C HIS A 15 4.15 10.42 7.47
N TRP A 16 4.19 11.75 7.39
CA TRP A 16 5.36 12.51 7.81
C TRP A 16 5.33 12.68 9.34
N SER A 17 6.30 12.09 10.00
CA SER A 17 6.37 12.08 11.44
C SER A 17 7.65 12.80 11.89
N ARG A 18 7.51 14.03 12.35
CA ARG A 18 8.61 14.88 12.82
C ARG A 18 9.67 15.19 11.74
N ASP A 19 10.57 14.25 11.49
CA ASP A 19 11.69 14.45 10.58
C ASP A 19 11.88 13.29 9.60
N HIS A 20 10.92 12.39 9.50
CA HIS A 20 11.00 11.22 8.63
C HIS A 20 9.63 10.75 8.20
N TYR A 21 9.60 9.95 7.15
CA TYR A 21 8.38 9.24 6.77
C TYR A 21 8.27 7.93 7.51
N GLU A 22 7.04 7.58 7.81
CA GLU A 22 6.66 6.23 8.25
C GLU A 22 5.67 5.67 7.25
N TYR A 23 5.77 4.39 6.98
CA TYR A 23 4.98 3.68 5.98
C TYR A 23 4.06 2.68 6.67
N LEU A 24 2.82 2.58 6.20
CA LEU A 24 1.84 1.68 6.80
C LEU A 24 1.93 0.32 6.14
N LEU A 25 2.22 -0.71 6.94
CA LEU A 25 2.20 -2.09 6.52
C LEU A 25 1.13 -2.85 7.29
N LEU A 26 0.46 -3.76 6.59
CA LEU A 26 -0.54 -4.66 7.15
C LEU A 26 -0.05 -6.09 7.08
N ARG A 27 -0.36 -6.88 8.10
CA ARG A 27 0.04 -8.28 8.14
C ARG A 27 -1.15 -9.19 7.91
N ALA A 28 -0.99 -10.11 6.94
CA ALA A 28 -1.90 -11.24 6.74
C ALA A 28 -1.07 -12.51 6.82
N TYR A 29 -1.40 -13.43 7.72
CA TYR A 29 -0.59 -14.63 8.00
C TYR A 29 0.84 -14.21 8.38
N ASN A 30 1.83 -14.58 7.57
CA ASN A 30 3.23 -14.23 7.81
C ASN A 30 3.73 -13.16 6.84
N TYR A 31 2.83 -12.51 6.10
CA TYR A 31 3.22 -11.57 5.05
C TYR A 31 2.82 -10.16 5.42
N TRP A 32 3.76 -9.23 5.20
CA TRP A 32 3.52 -7.80 5.34
C TRP A 32 3.40 -7.18 3.94
N ASP A 33 2.44 -6.31 3.75
CA ASP A 33 2.19 -5.63 2.48
C ASP A 33 1.48 -4.31 2.75
N PHE A 34 1.39 -3.48 1.72
CA PHE A 34 0.59 -2.28 1.77
C PHE A 34 -0.90 -2.65 1.62
N PRO A 35 -1.82 -1.80 2.10
CA PRO A 35 -3.25 -2.04 1.90
C PRO A 35 -3.58 -2.18 0.41
N LYS A 36 -4.28 -3.22 0.04
CA LYS A 36 -4.72 -3.47 -1.34
C LYS A 36 -5.83 -4.51 -1.40
N GLY A 37 -6.52 -4.53 -2.52
CA GLY A 37 -7.49 -5.58 -2.80
C GLY A 37 -7.92 -5.57 -4.26
N ILE A 38 -8.78 -6.50 -4.61
CA ILE A 38 -9.17 -6.75 -5.99
C ILE A 38 -10.01 -5.58 -6.52
N VAL A 39 -9.68 -5.15 -7.74
CA VAL A 39 -10.49 -4.16 -8.47
C VAL A 39 -11.77 -4.84 -8.93
N GLU A 40 -12.90 -4.29 -8.52
CA GLU A 40 -14.22 -4.83 -8.85
C GLU A 40 -14.71 -4.31 -10.20
N ALA A 41 -15.67 -5.03 -10.79
CA ALA A 41 -16.25 -4.64 -12.07
C ALA A 41 -16.84 -3.23 -11.99
N GLY A 42 -16.55 -2.40 -12.99
CA GLY A 42 -17.03 -1.03 -13.05
C GLY A 42 -16.26 -0.03 -12.20
N GLU A 43 -15.27 -0.50 -11.47
CA GLU A 43 -14.47 0.33 -10.59
C GLU A 43 -13.14 0.68 -11.27
N THR A 44 -12.67 1.92 -11.14
CA THR A 44 -11.31 2.23 -11.61
C THR A 44 -10.29 1.68 -10.60
N PRO A 45 -9.07 1.37 -11.04
CA PRO A 45 -8.04 0.93 -10.10
C PRO A 45 -7.79 1.93 -8.96
N LEU A 46 -7.82 3.23 -9.22
CA LEU A 46 -7.63 4.23 -8.18
C LEU A 46 -8.77 4.19 -7.15
N ASP A 47 -10.02 4.09 -7.61
CA ASP A 47 -11.17 4.00 -6.71
C ASP A 47 -11.11 2.73 -5.87
N ALA A 48 -10.69 1.62 -6.47
CA ALA A 48 -10.49 0.37 -5.75
C ALA A 48 -9.43 0.53 -4.66
N ALA A 49 -8.30 1.16 -5.00
CA ALA A 49 -7.22 1.37 -4.04
C ALA A 49 -7.69 2.20 -2.83
N VAL A 50 -8.41 3.29 -3.08
CA VAL A 50 -8.95 4.14 -2.01
C VAL A 50 -9.95 3.38 -1.16
N ARG A 51 -10.84 2.61 -1.79
CA ARG A 51 -11.83 1.80 -1.09
C ARG A 51 -11.16 0.75 -0.21
N GLU A 52 -10.15 0.05 -0.74
CA GLU A 52 -9.45 -0.99 0.01
C GLU A 52 -8.72 -0.43 1.23
N VAL A 53 -8.09 0.75 1.09
CA VAL A 53 -7.46 1.39 2.25
C VAL A 53 -8.51 1.66 3.33
N ARG A 54 -9.67 2.20 2.96
CA ARG A 54 -10.72 2.48 3.92
C ARG A 54 -11.25 1.21 4.57
N GLU A 55 -11.47 0.16 3.78
CA GLU A 55 -12.00 -1.11 4.30
C GLU A 55 -11.02 -1.82 5.22
N GLU A 56 -9.72 -1.72 4.93
CA GLU A 56 -8.70 -2.45 5.69
C GLU A 56 -8.14 -1.67 6.88
N THR A 57 -8.21 -0.34 6.85
CA THR A 57 -7.54 0.50 7.85
C THR A 57 -8.42 1.59 8.45
N ALA A 58 -9.59 1.83 7.88
CA ALA A 58 -10.48 2.95 8.21
C ALA A 58 -9.91 4.33 7.85
N ILE A 59 -8.80 4.40 7.12
CA ILE A 59 -8.24 5.68 6.67
C ILE A 59 -9.06 6.17 5.47
N SER A 60 -9.55 7.42 5.54
CA SER A 60 -10.33 8.04 4.49
C SER A 60 -9.78 9.39 4.04
N ASP A 61 -8.66 9.84 4.62
CA ASP A 61 -8.12 11.17 4.38
C ASP A 61 -6.81 11.14 3.59
N LEU A 62 -6.73 10.28 2.58
CA LEU A 62 -5.55 10.17 1.75
C LEU A 62 -5.33 11.42 0.91
N ARG A 63 -4.09 11.89 0.85
CA ARG A 63 -3.68 13.01 0.00
C ARG A 63 -2.71 12.54 -1.05
N PHE A 64 -3.10 12.65 -2.31
CA PHE A 64 -2.28 12.22 -3.44
C PHE A 64 -1.38 13.37 -3.90
N ARG A 65 -0.45 13.76 -3.03
CA ARG A 65 0.43 14.92 -3.24
C ARG A 65 1.35 14.78 -4.46
N TRP A 66 1.61 13.56 -4.88
CA TRP A 66 2.49 13.28 -6.01
C TRP A 66 1.71 12.88 -7.26
N GLY A 67 0.41 13.15 -7.28
CA GLY A 67 -0.47 12.78 -8.38
C GLY A 67 -0.91 11.32 -8.28
N HIS A 68 -1.42 10.81 -9.38
CA HIS A 68 -1.95 9.44 -9.43
C HIS A 68 -0.99 8.47 -10.14
N VAL A 69 0.30 8.68 -9.91
CA VAL A 69 1.32 7.76 -10.41
C VAL A 69 1.22 6.41 -9.68
N TYR A 70 1.66 5.36 -10.31
CA TYR A 70 1.59 4.03 -9.70
C TYR A 70 2.73 3.15 -10.16
N ARG A 71 2.95 2.07 -9.41
CA ARG A 71 3.89 1.00 -9.75
C ARG A 71 3.17 -0.33 -9.66
N GLU A 72 3.36 -1.17 -10.67
CA GLU A 72 2.84 -2.54 -10.65
C GLU A 72 3.94 -3.52 -10.30
N THR A 73 3.57 -4.58 -9.59
CA THR A 73 4.48 -5.69 -9.35
C THR A 73 4.58 -6.54 -10.61
N ALA A 74 5.63 -7.36 -10.68
CA ALA A 74 5.64 -8.45 -11.64
C ALA A 74 4.45 -9.38 -11.36
N PRO A 75 3.93 -10.09 -12.37
CA PRO A 75 2.86 -11.05 -12.14
C PRO A 75 3.27 -12.10 -11.11
N TYR A 76 2.34 -12.49 -10.25
CA TYR A 76 2.58 -13.48 -9.22
C TYR A 76 1.41 -14.47 -9.17
N ASN A 77 1.47 -15.43 -8.27
CA ASN A 77 0.49 -16.49 -8.16
C ASN A 77 0.31 -17.19 -9.51
N HIS A 78 1.41 -17.79 -10.00
CA HIS A 78 1.47 -18.47 -11.28
C HIS A 78 1.10 -17.55 -12.47
N GLY A 79 1.47 -16.27 -12.37
CA GLY A 79 1.23 -15.29 -13.42
C GLY A 79 -0.20 -14.76 -13.50
N ARG A 80 -1.06 -15.13 -12.55
CA ARG A 80 -2.48 -14.79 -12.61
C ARG A 80 -2.83 -13.45 -12.03
N LYS A 81 -1.98 -12.90 -11.17
CA LYS A 81 -2.26 -11.66 -10.43
C LYS A 81 -1.20 -10.60 -10.68
N ILE A 82 -1.65 -9.35 -10.67
CA ILE A 82 -0.79 -8.17 -10.67
C ILE A 82 -1.33 -7.26 -9.57
N ALA A 83 -0.44 -6.60 -8.83
CA ALA A 83 -0.84 -5.59 -7.86
C ALA A 83 -0.29 -4.23 -8.30
N ARG A 84 -1.17 -3.23 -8.30
CA ARG A 84 -0.85 -1.85 -8.63
C ARG A 84 -0.92 -1.00 -7.36
N TYR A 85 0.14 -0.26 -7.08
CA TYR A 85 0.19 0.59 -5.90
C TYR A 85 0.33 2.05 -6.29
N TYR A 86 -0.61 2.87 -5.81
CA TYR A 86 -0.51 4.32 -5.84
C TYR A 86 0.26 4.78 -4.60
N ILE A 87 0.54 6.07 -4.48
CA ILE A 87 1.24 6.62 -3.32
C ILE A 87 0.45 7.79 -2.77
N ALA A 88 0.21 7.80 -1.45
CA ALA A 88 -0.54 8.88 -0.82
C ALA A 88 -0.13 9.06 0.64
N GLU A 89 -0.31 10.27 1.13
CA GLU A 89 -0.04 10.61 2.51
C GLU A 89 -1.32 10.56 3.33
N ALA A 90 -1.25 9.91 4.49
CA ALA A 90 -2.33 9.96 5.47
C ALA A 90 -2.08 11.13 6.42
N ALA A 91 -3.12 11.90 6.72
CA ALA A 91 -2.99 13.05 7.60
C ALA A 91 -2.70 12.64 9.04
N THR A 92 -3.20 11.48 9.46
CA THR A 92 -2.98 10.94 10.80
C THR A 92 -2.54 9.49 10.71
N LYS A 93 -2.06 8.95 11.83
CA LYS A 93 -1.66 7.55 11.92
C LYS A 93 -2.72 6.66 12.55
N SER A 94 -3.96 7.14 12.61
CA SER A 94 -5.04 6.38 13.24
C SER A 94 -5.46 5.25 12.31
N VAL A 95 -5.29 4.01 12.77
CA VAL A 95 -5.66 2.81 12.03
C VAL A 95 -6.58 1.96 12.89
N GLN A 96 -7.65 1.48 12.27
CA GLN A 96 -8.51 0.47 12.87
C GLN A 96 -8.55 -0.67 11.88
N LEU A 97 -8.59 -1.89 12.37
CA LEU A 97 -8.70 -3.07 11.51
C LEU A 97 -10.17 -3.52 11.53
N PRO A 98 -11.00 -3.01 10.59
CA PRO A 98 -12.44 -3.32 10.63
C PRO A 98 -12.70 -4.80 10.38
N VAL A 99 -13.78 -5.30 10.97
CA VAL A 99 -14.21 -6.67 10.73
C VAL A 99 -14.65 -6.81 9.28
N ASN A 100 -14.13 -7.81 8.58
CA ASN A 100 -14.60 -8.19 7.25
C ASN A 100 -15.83 -9.07 7.43
N PRO A 101 -17.02 -8.66 6.94
CA PRO A 101 -18.24 -9.42 7.14
C PRO A 101 -18.20 -10.85 6.59
N LEU A 102 -17.41 -11.08 5.55
CA LEU A 102 -17.29 -12.40 4.95
C LEU A 102 -16.45 -13.34 5.80
N LEU A 103 -15.55 -12.80 6.63
CA LEU A 103 -14.66 -13.59 7.45
C LEU A 103 -15.08 -13.62 8.92
N GLY A 104 -15.91 -12.69 9.36
CA GLY A 104 -16.27 -12.52 10.77
C GLY A 104 -15.12 -11.99 11.64
N ARG A 105 -14.05 -11.51 11.02
CA ARG A 105 -12.86 -10.96 11.67
C ARG A 105 -12.16 -10.00 10.72
N PRO A 106 -11.20 -9.20 11.19
CA PRO A 106 -10.39 -8.39 10.27
C PRO A 106 -9.62 -9.28 9.30
N GLU A 107 -9.47 -8.80 8.07
CA GLU A 107 -8.70 -9.51 7.06
C GLU A 107 -7.22 -9.58 7.45
N HIS A 108 -6.72 -8.52 8.07
CA HIS A 108 -5.34 -8.43 8.53
C HIS A 108 -5.29 -8.55 10.05
N SER A 109 -4.25 -9.20 10.53
CA SER A 109 -4.10 -9.49 11.96
C SER A 109 -3.34 -8.41 12.72
N ASP A 110 -2.62 -7.55 12.03
CA ASP A 110 -1.78 -6.54 12.64
C ASP A 110 -1.46 -5.42 11.64
N TYR A 111 -0.99 -4.30 12.16
CA TYR A 111 -0.47 -3.21 11.34
C TYR A 111 0.74 -2.58 12.02
N ARG A 112 1.60 -1.94 11.22
CA ARG A 112 2.72 -1.16 11.75
C ARG A 112 2.96 0.06 10.89
N TRP A 113 3.33 1.14 11.54
CA TRP A 113 3.95 2.28 10.89
C TRP A 113 5.45 2.13 11.05
N VAL A 114 6.17 1.97 9.95
CA VAL A 114 7.59 1.62 9.97
C VAL A 114 8.41 2.61 9.16
N ARG A 115 9.69 2.74 9.53
CA ARG A 115 10.65 3.45 8.71
C ARG A 115 11.11 2.57 7.57
N ARG A 116 11.80 3.17 6.62
CA ARG A 116 12.20 2.48 5.39
C ARG A 116 13.01 1.21 5.64
N ALA A 117 13.98 1.26 6.55
CA ALA A 117 14.83 0.10 6.81
C ALA A 117 14.02 -1.11 7.31
N GLU A 118 13.05 -0.87 8.18
CA GLU A 118 12.18 -1.94 8.67
C GLU A 118 11.24 -2.41 7.57
N ALA A 119 10.68 -1.50 6.79
CA ALA A 119 9.83 -1.86 5.65
C ALA A 119 10.58 -2.79 4.70
N TRP A 120 11.83 -2.47 4.38
CA TRP A 120 12.65 -3.30 3.50
C TRP A 120 12.79 -4.73 4.03
N ARG A 121 13.00 -4.88 5.35
CA ARG A 121 13.14 -6.20 5.96
C ARG A 121 11.85 -7.00 5.98
N LEU A 122 10.72 -6.32 6.19
CA LEU A 122 9.42 -6.99 6.33
C LEU A 122 8.80 -7.36 4.99
N LEU A 123 9.05 -6.56 3.96
CA LEU A 123 8.44 -6.77 2.64
C LEU A 123 9.14 -7.88 1.87
N THR A 124 8.35 -8.63 1.08
CA THR A 124 8.91 -9.64 0.18
C THR A 124 9.62 -8.97 -0.99
N PRO A 125 10.53 -9.66 -1.69
CA PRO A 125 11.22 -9.10 -2.85
C PRO A 125 10.27 -8.53 -3.91
N ARG A 126 9.13 -9.17 -4.14
CA ARG A 126 8.14 -8.69 -5.11
C ARG A 126 7.64 -7.30 -4.75
N VAL A 127 7.42 -7.03 -3.48
CA VAL A 127 6.86 -5.76 -3.01
C VAL A 127 7.94 -4.72 -2.75
N ARG A 128 9.17 -5.15 -2.49
CA ARG A 128 10.29 -4.21 -2.31
C ARG A 128 10.51 -3.29 -3.50
N ILE A 129 10.17 -3.73 -4.71
CA ILE A 129 10.28 -2.86 -5.89
C ILE A 129 9.36 -1.65 -5.78
N VAL A 130 8.24 -1.79 -5.08
CA VAL A 130 7.33 -0.66 -4.83
C VAL A 130 7.98 0.34 -3.89
N LEU A 131 8.69 -0.14 -2.87
CA LEU A 131 9.43 0.72 -1.95
C LEU A 131 10.54 1.49 -2.68
N GLU A 132 11.27 0.82 -3.57
CA GLU A 132 12.30 1.46 -4.38
C GLU A 132 11.72 2.52 -5.30
N TRP A 133 10.58 2.23 -5.92
CA TRP A 133 9.86 3.19 -6.75
C TRP A 133 9.42 4.40 -5.92
N ALA A 134 8.90 4.16 -4.71
CA ALA A 134 8.46 5.23 -3.82
C ALA A 134 9.62 6.16 -3.45
N ASP A 135 10.82 5.62 -3.22
CA ASP A 135 12.00 6.45 -2.98
C ASP A 135 12.21 7.45 -4.11
N LYS A 136 12.04 7.03 -5.35
CA LYS A 136 12.21 7.91 -6.51
C LYS A 136 11.10 8.96 -6.59
N VAL A 137 9.85 8.56 -6.37
CA VAL A 137 8.72 9.48 -6.39
C VAL A 137 8.86 10.55 -5.32
N LEU A 138 9.32 10.15 -4.14
CA LEU A 138 9.49 11.07 -3.01
C LEU A 138 10.76 11.92 -3.11
N GLY A 139 11.64 11.64 -4.08
CA GLY A 139 12.91 12.32 -4.19
C GLY A 139 13.84 12.01 -3.02
N LEU A 140 13.69 10.83 -2.41
CA LEU A 140 14.47 10.46 -1.28
C LEU A 140 15.70 9.69 -1.72
N ASN A 141 16.75 9.92 -0.96
CA ASN A 141 17.85 9.02 -1.05
C ASN A 141 18.03 8.48 0.35
N PRO A 142 18.67 7.32 0.55
CA PRO A 142 18.74 6.70 1.87
C PRO A 142 19.24 7.59 3.00
N ALA A 143 19.87 8.67 2.66
CA ALA A 143 20.40 9.58 3.66
C ALA A 143 19.47 10.70 4.03
N ILE A 144 18.27 10.77 3.69
CA ILE A 144 17.42 11.63 3.67
C ILE A 144 16.76 12.48 4.12
N ARG A 145 15.92 12.96 3.60
CA ARG A 145 15.56 14.17 3.82
C ARG A 145 14.20 14.38 3.76
N LYS A 146 13.79 15.35 4.51
CA LYS A 146 12.52 15.95 4.57
C LYS A 146 12.14 16.40 3.21
N PRO A 147 10.97 15.99 2.69
CA PRO A 147 10.46 16.54 1.46
C PRO A 147 10.10 18.01 1.66
N ASN A 148 10.17 18.78 0.62
CA ASN A 148 9.66 20.13 0.66
C ASN A 148 8.14 20.09 0.79
N ALA A 149 7.62 20.95 1.63
CA ALA A 149 6.19 21.03 1.89
C ALA A 149 5.42 21.45 0.64
#